data_96c217f2e833787fb24e1c4431170e07
#
_entry.id   96c217f2e833787fb24e1c4431170e07
#
_cell.length_a   1.000
_cell.length_b   1.000
_cell.length_c   1.000
_cell.angle_alpha   90.00
_cell.angle_beta   90.00
_cell.angle_gamma   90.00
#
_symmetry.space_group_name_H-M   'P 1'
#
loop_
_entity.id
_entity.type
_entity.pdbx_description
1 polymer ?
#
loop_
_entity_poly.entity_id
_entity_poly.type
_entity_poly.pdbx_seq_one_letter_code
_entity_poly.pdbx_strand_id
1 'polypeptide(L)'
;MKKFIAFIVTLVFINGSLAANTQSAVAMPDSYSAETAQKILQSGGNAIDAAIAAQFVLAVTLPEAGNIGGGGFMTIYKDGETDFLDYREVAPAAAHKDMYLDEDKNVIPNLSLYGILSAGIPGTVEGMWQAHKKYGTKSWQALLAPAIMLAEDGFIVHRTLKEAIDWRINSFKKEDIHVNFAQYFSSAEMGKNLSNQSWLQH
;
A
#
# COMPACT_ATOMS: atom_id res chain seq x y z
N MET A 1 6.08 -71.84 41.17
CA MET A 1 5.42 -70.52 41.06
C MET A 1 6.24 -69.61 40.15
N LYS A 2 5.86 -69.50 38.87
CA LYS A 2 6.57 -68.68 37.87
C LYS A 2 5.84 -67.37 37.76
N LYS A 3 6.54 -66.24 38.13
CA LYS A 3 6.00 -64.89 38.00
C LYS A 3 6.19 -64.45 36.56
N PHE A 4 5.10 -64.20 35.84
CA PHE A 4 5.09 -63.51 34.55
C PHE A 4 5.15 -62.02 34.81
N ILE A 5 6.20 -61.38 34.34
CA ILE A 5 6.32 -59.90 34.28
C ILE A 5 5.82 -59.50 32.91
N ALA A 6 4.66 -58.82 32.86
CA ALA A 6 4.15 -58.23 31.64
C ALA A 6 4.84 -56.86 31.42
N PHE A 7 5.56 -56.74 30.34
CA PHE A 7 6.20 -55.50 29.91
C PHE A 7 5.20 -54.74 29.03
N ILE A 8 4.60 -53.67 29.56
CA ILE A 8 3.74 -52.77 28.79
C ILE A 8 4.65 -51.78 28.07
N VAL A 9 4.78 -51.90 26.75
CA VAL A 9 5.43 -50.93 25.89
C VAL A 9 4.39 -49.87 25.52
N THR A 10 4.49 -48.71 26.15
CA THR A 10 3.68 -47.56 25.80
C THR A 10 4.29 -46.89 24.55
N LEU A 11 3.66 -47.07 23.39
CA LEU A 11 4.01 -46.37 22.15
C LEU A 11 3.50 -44.92 22.30
N VAL A 12 4.41 -43.99 22.58
CA VAL A 12 4.14 -42.57 22.48
C VAL A 12 4.20 -42.17 21.01
N PHE A 13 3.05 -42.02 20.39
CA PHE A 13 2.95 -41.36 19.08
C PHE A 13 3.28 -39.90 19.24
N ILE A 14 4.51 -39.51 18.96
CA ILE A 14 4.87 -38.10 18.76
C ILE A 14 4.28 -37.72 17.39
N ASN A 15 3.07 -37.14 17.41
CA ASN A 15 2.57 -36.42 16.24
C ASN A 15 3.43 -35.18 16.06
N GLY A 16 4.61 -35.34 15.49
CA GLY A 16 5.34 -34.23 14.92
C GLY A 16 4.53 -33.71 13.74
N SER A 17 3.73 -32.65 13.95
CA SER A 17 3.26 -31.86 12.85
C SER A 17 4.50 -31.39 12.11
N LEU A 18 4.80 -32.02 10.97
CA LEU A 18 5.64 -31.42 9.94
C LEU A 18 4.91 -30.13 9.53
N ALA A 19 5.21 -29.03 10.23
CA ALA A 19 4.87 -27.73 9.73
C ALA A 19 5.52 -27.65 8.35
N ALA A 20 4.70 -27.76 7.31
CA ALA A 20 5.15 -27.48 5.97
C ALA A 20 5.79 -26.09 6.04
N ASN A 21 7.10 -26.02 5.75
CA ASN A 21 7.83 -24.77 5.73
C ASN A 21 7.34 -24.03 4.47
N THR A 22 6.16 -23.41 4.57
CA THR A 22 5.58 -22.60 3.52
C THR A 22 6.41 -21.34 3.43
N GLN A 23 7.41 -21.38 2.54
CA GLN A 23 8.18 -20.19 2.22
C GLN A 23 7.26 -19.21 1.50
N SER A 24 7.00 -18.07 2.13
CA SER A 24 6.34 -16.95 1.49
C SER A 24 7.39 -16.00 0.90
N ALA A 25 7.08 -15.42 -0.26
CA ALA A 25 7.90 -14.42 -0.91
C ALA A 25 7.13 -13.10 -1.02
N VAL A 26 7.85 -12.00 -0.83
CA VAL A 26 7.32 -10.65 -0.93
C VAL A 26 8.19 -9.85 -1.89
N ALA A 27 7.57 -9.14 -2.84
CA ALA A 27 8.23 -8.19 -3.72
C ALA A 27 7.46 -6.86 -3.66
N MET A 28 8.08 -5.82 -3.15
CA MET A 28 7.47 -4.51 -2.91
C MET A 28 8.41 -3.39 -3.37
N PRO A 29 7.89 -2.19 -3.69
CA PRO A 29 8.71 -1.08 -4.18
C PRO A 29 9.64 -0.50 -3.11
N ASP A 30 9.33 -0.63 -1.82
CA ASP A 30 10.16 -0.13 -0.72
C ASP A 30 10.32 -1.14 0.43
N SER A 31 11.26 -0.88 1.33
CA SER A 31 11.54 -1.75 2.47
C SER A 31 10.45 -1.74 3.53
N TYR A 32 9.77 -0.60 3.74
CA TYR A 32 8.71 -0.48 4.76
C TYR A 32 7.51 -1.35 4.42
N SER A 33 7.05 -1.30 3.17
CA SER A 33 5.95 -2.15 2.68
C SER A 33 6.36 -3.63 2.65
N ALA A 34 7.60 -3.94 2.24
CA ALA A 34 8.13 -5.30 2.24
C ALA A 34 8.20 -5.91 3.63
N GLU A 35 8.78 -5.19 4.60
CA GLU A 35 8.86 -5.62 6.00
C GLU A 35 7.49 -5.79 6.63
N THR A 36 6.56 -4.88 6.33
CA THR A 36 5.18 -4.97 6.82
C THR A 36 4.50 -6.22 6.30
N ALA A 37 4.55 -6.46 4.99
CA ALA A 37 3.99 -7.67 4.38
C ALA A 37 4.58 -8.93 5.01
N GLN A 38 5.90 -8.98 5.20
CA GLN A 38 6.59 -10.11 5.82
C GLN A 38 6.14 -10.34 7.28
N LYS A 39 6.01 -9.27 8.08
CA LYS A 39 5.52 -9.36 9.47
C LYS A 39 4.09 -9.87 9.55
N ILE A 40 3.22 -9.44 8.64
CA ILE A 40 1.85 -9.95 8.56
C ILE A 40 1.84 -11.45 8.26
N LEU A 41 2.62 -11.90 7.27
CA LEU A 41 2.73 -13.33 6.94
C LEU A 41 3.29 -14.14 8.10
N GLN A 42 4.36 -13.68 8.76
CA GLN A 42 4.97 -14.34 9.93
C GLN A 42 4.03 -14.42 11.13
N SER A 43 3.13 -13.47 11.27
CA SER A 43 2.10 -13.48 12.34
C SER A 43 0.89 -14.36 12.01
N GLY A 44 0.94 -15.12 10.91
CA GLY A 44 -0.13 -16.03 10.47
C GLY A 44 -1.23 -15.34 9.68
N GLY A 45 -1.00 -14.14 9.13
CA GLY A 45 -1.84 -13.54 8.09
C GLY A 45 -1.62 -14.23 6.75
N ASN A 46 -2.57 -14.12 5.84
CA ASN A 46 -2.44 -14.64 4.49
C ASN A 46 -1.86 -13.58 3.52
N ALA A 47 -1.70 -13.96 2.25
CA ALA A 47 -1.16 -13.07 1.22
C ALA A 47 -2.02 -11.81 0.99
N ILE A 48 -3.34 -11.92 1.17
CA ILE A 48 -4.27 -10.80 1.00
C ILE A 48 -4.13 -9.82 2.18
N ASP A 49 -4.04 -10.33 3.41
CA ASP A 49 -3.74 -9.50 4.59
C ASP A 49 -2.43 -8.72 4.40
N ALA A 50 -1.38 -9.42 3.92
CA ALA A 50 -0.07 -8.83 3.66
C ALA A 50 -0.14 -7.74 2.58
N ALA A 51 -0.87 -8.00 1.48
CA ALA A 51 -1.06 -7.04 0.39
C ALA A 51 -1.82 -5.79 0.85
N ILE A 52 -2.87 -5.95 1.67
CA ILE A 52 -3.65 -4.84 2.22
C ILE A 52 -2.78 -3.98 3.13
N ALA A 53 -2.06 -4.58 4.08
CA ALA A 53 -1.21 -3.82 4.99
C ALA A 53 -0.08 -3.09 4.25
N ALA A 54 0.55 -3.74 3.26
CA ALA A 54 1.55 -3.12 2.42
C ALA A 54 1.00 -1.97 1.58
N GLN A 55 -0.22 -2.09 1.03
CA GLN A 55 -0.87 -1.01 0.26
C GLN A 55 -1.08 0.25 1.12
N PHE A 56 -1.52 0.10 2.37
CA PHE A 56 -1.67 1.25 3.27
C PHE A 56 -0.33 1.84 3.69
N VAL A 57 0.71 1.01 3.88
CA VAL A 57 2.08 1.52 4.11
C VAL A 57 2.59 2.30 2.90
N LEU A 58 2.40 1.80 1.68
CA LEU A 58 2.77 2.51 0.46
C LEU A 58 2.05 3.85 0.31
N ALA A 59 0.81 3.98 0.82
CA ALA A 59 0.11 5.26 0.84
C ALA A 59 0.85 6.34 1.66
N VAL A 60 1.69 5.93 2.60
CA VAL A 60 2.53 6.82 3.42
C VAL A 60 3.93 6.97 2.82
N THR A 61 4.56 5.85 2.46
CA THR A 61 5.99 5.81 2.10
C THR A 61 6.28 5.99 0.61
N LEU A 62 5.26 5.84 -0.25
CA LEU A 62 5.35 5.99 -1.71
C LEU A 62 4.10 6.73 -2.25
N PRO A 63 3.83 7.96 -1.80
CA PRO A 63 2.57 8.65 -2.07
C PRO A 63 2.31 8.95 -3.55
N GLU A 64 3.34 8.97 -4.40
CA GLU A 64 3.19 9.17 -5.83
C GLU A 64 2.55 7.98 -6.56
N ALA A 65 2.58 6.77 -5.97
CA ALA A 65 2.09 5.55 -6.60
C ALA A 65 1.22 4.68 -5.70
N GLY A 66 1.32 4.80 -4.37
CA GLY A 66 0.64 3.97 -3.38
C GLY A 66 -0.50 4.64 -2.61
N ASN A 67 -0.97 5.80 -3.04
CA ASN A 67 -1.89 6.65 -2.27
C ASN A 67 -3.32 6.10 -2.13
N ILE A 68 -4.05 6.59 -1.13
CA ILE A 68 -5.47 6.24 -0.89
C ILE A 68 -6.43 7.03 -1.80
N GLY A 69 -5.95 8.07 -2.46
CA GLY A 69 -6.70 8.87 -3.45
C GLY A 69 -6.73 8.28 -4.85
N GLY A 70 -6.13 7.12 -5.05
CA GLY A 70 -6.04 6.41 -6.31
C GLY A 70 -6.98 5.20 -6.40
N GLY A 71 -6.59 4.26 -7.23
CA GLY A 71 -7.27 3.00 -7.46
C GLY A 71 -6.29 1.93 -7.94
N GLY A 72 -6.80 0.83 -8.44
CA GLY A 72 -5.96 -0.25 -8.95
C GLY A 72 -6.70 -1.50 -9.29
N PHE A 73 -5.92 -2.56 -9.44
CA PHE A 73 -6.39 -3.91 -9.75
C PHE A 73 -5.70 -4.91 -8.83
N MET A 74 -6.40 -5.95 -8.45
CA MET A 74 -5.83 -7.06 -7.69
C MET A 74 -6.21 -8.38 -8.35
N THR A 75 -5.20 -9.16 -8.76
CA THR A 75 -5.39 -10.54 -9.20
C THR A 75 -5.02 -11.47 -8.04
N ILE A 76 -5.93 -12.36 -7.68
CA ILE A 76 -5.79 -13.29 -6.57
C ILE A 76 -5.86 -14.70 -7.14
N TYR A 77 -4.84 -15.52 -6.82
CA TYR A 77 -4.89 -16.96 -7.07
C TYR A 77 -4.93 -17.68 -5.73
N LYS A 78 -6.00 -18.42 -5.48
CA LYS A 78 -6.22 -19.13 -4.22
C LYS A 78 -6.97 -20.43 -4.45
N ASP A 79 -6.50 -21.51 -3.87
CA ASP A 79 -7.15 -22.82 -3.90
C ASP A 79 -7.48 -23.35 -5.34
N GLY A 80 -6.63 -22.99 -6.32
CA GLY A 80 -6.81 -23.40 -7.73
C GLY A 80 -7.67 -22.45 -8.54
N GLU A 81 -8.26 -21.41 -7.94
CA GLU A 81 -9.12 -20.44 -8.59
C GLU A 81 -8.45 -19.06 -8.70
N THR A 82 -8.77 -18.36 -9.78
CA THR A 82 -8.34 -16.97 -9.99
C THR A 82 -9.53 -16.05 -9.78
N ASP A 83 -9.31 -14.98 -8.99
CA ASP A 83 -10.25 -13.88 -8.83
C ASP A 83 -9.61 -12.56 -9.22
N PHE A 84 -10.41 -11.60 -9.61
CA PHE A 84 -9.98 -10.28 -10.03
C PHE A 84 -10.84 -9.21 -9.41
N LEU A 85 -10.21 -8.26 -8.73
CA LEU A 85 -10.87 -7.07 -8.19
C LEU A 85 -10.44 -5.86 -9.01
N ASP A 86 -11.42 -5.20 -9.59
CA ASP A 86 -11.27 -3.89 -10.22
C ASP A 86 -11.75 -2.82 -9.24
N TYR A 87 -10.82 -2.03 -8.75
CA TYR A 87 -11.08 -0.89 -7.88
C TYR A 87 -10.45 0.38 -8.44
N ARG A 88 -10.33 0.44 -9.76
CA ARG A 88 -9.86 1.63 -10.44
C ARG A 88 -10.75 2.84 -10.16
N GLU A 89 -10.18 4.02 -10.27
CA GLU A 89 -10.90 5.28 -10.19
C GLU A 89 -11.99 5.35 -11.27
N VAL A 90 -13.10 5.95 -10.91
CA VAL A 90 -14.19 6.22 -11.85
C VAL A 90 -14.38 7.72 -12.04
N ALA A 91 -14.93 8.12 -13.18
CA ALA A 91 -15.26 9.51 -13.42
C ALA A 91 -16.35 9.98 -12.44
N PRO A 92 -16.29 11.23 -11.93
CA PRO A 92 -17.40 11.82 -11.18
C PRO A 92 -18.71 11.82 -11.97
N ALA A 93 -19.85 11.71 -11.28
CA ALA A 93 -21.17 11.69 -11.93
C ALA A 93 -21.46 12.93 -12.79
N ALA A 94 -20.82 14.08 -12.47
CA ALA A 94 -20.92 15.31 -13.23
C ALA A 94 -19.97 15.39 -14.44
N ALA A 95 -19.11 14.37 -14.65
CA ALA A 95 -18.20 14.37 -15.78
C ALA A 95 -18.95 14.30 -17.12
N HIS A 96 -18.51 15.10 -18.06
CA HIS A 96 -19.09 15.14 -19.40
C HIS A 96 -17.98 15.36 -20.45
N LYS A 97 -18.27 15.05 -21.71
CA LYS A 97 -17.29 15.04 -22.81
C LYS A 97 -16.58 16.38 -23.05
N ASP A 98 -17.21 17.49 -22.71
CA ASP A 98 -16.71 18.83 -22.97
C ASP A 98 -16.11 19.52 -21.73
N MET A 99 -15.95 18.80 -20.60
CA MET A 99 -15.54 19.38 -19.32
C MET A 99 -14.14 20.03 -19.31
N TYR A 100 -13.33 19.75 -20.32
CA TYR A 100 -11.97 20.31 -20.50
C TYR A 100 -11.86 21.26 -21.68
N LEU A 101 -12.99 21.70 -22.24
CA LEU A 101 -13.05 22.61 -23.38
C LEU A 101 -13.56 23.99 -22.93
N ASP A 102 -13.11 25.02 -23.63
CA ASP A 102 -13.67 26.37 -23.54
C ASP A 102 -14.98 26.50 -24.33
N GLU A 103 -15.54 27.71 -24.35
CA GLU A 103 -16.79 28.01 -25.07
C GLU A 103 -16.67 27.81 -26.59
N ASP A 104 -15.46 27.99 -27.12
CA ASP A 104 -15.13 27.80 -28.55
C ASP A 104 -14.73 26.36 -28.89
N LYS A 105 -14.85 25.43 -27.92
CA LYS A 105 -14.48 24.01 -28.05
C LYS A 105 -12.97 23.75 -28.18
N ASN A 106 -12.12 24.67 -27.80
CA ASN A 106 -10.70 24.44 -27.70
C ASN A 106 -10.35 23.79 -26.35
N VAL A 107 -9.29 22.97 -26.34
CA VAL A 107 -8.78 22.35 -25.12
C VAL A 107 -8.21 23.42 -24.18
N ILE A 108 -8.68 23.47 -22.95
CA ILE A 108 -8.11 24.31 -21.90
C ILE A 108 -6.81 23.63 -21.43
N PRO A 109 -5.63 24.26 -21.62
CA PRO A 109 -4.35 23.65 -21.27
C PRO A 109 -4.30 23.22 -19.79
N ASN A 110 -3.78 22.03 -19.54
CA ASN A 110 -3.54 21.48 -18.21
C ASN A 110 -4.78 21.18 -17.34
N LEU A 111 -6.01 21.54 -17.75
CA LEU A 111 -7.21 21.35 -16.95
C LEU A 111 -7.52 19.87 -16.66
N SER A 112 -7.15 18.97 -17.58
CA SER A 112 -7.29 17.51 -17.40
C SER A 112 -6.14 16.87 -16.60
N LEU A 113 -5.10 17.64 -16.27
CA LEU A 113 -3.91 17.14 -15.57
C LEU A 113 -3.80 17.63 -14.14
N TYR A 114 -4.31 18.84 -13.86
CA TYR A 114 -4.15 19.50 -12.57
C TYR A 114 -5.46 20.09 -12.06
N GLY A 115 -5.62 20.05 -10.75
CA GLY A 115 -6.77 20.62 -10.05
C GLY A 115 -7.93 19.63 -9.88
N ILE A 116 -9.03 20.15 -9.35
CA ILE A 116 -10.18 19.32 -8.90
C ILE A 116 -10.85 18.54 -10.05
N LEU A 117 -10.87 19.10 -11.25
CA LEU A 117 -11.51 18.48 -12.41
C LEU A 117 -10.70 17.32 -12.99
N SER A 118 -9.40 17.22 -12.67
CA SER A 118 -8.55 16.11 -13.11
C SER A 118 -8.64 14.89 -12.19
N ALA A 119 -9.27 15.02 -11.02
CA ALA A 119 -9.35 13.95 -10.03
C ALA A 119 -10.53 13.01 -10.31
N GLY A 120 -10.26 11.71 -10.29
CA GLY A 120 -11.30 10.67 -10.28
C GLY A 120 -11.85 10.43 -8.88
N ILE A 121 -12.91 9.62 -8.79
CA ILE A 121 -13.40 9.08 -7.52
C ILE A 121 -12.51 7.91 -7.11
N PRO A 122 -11.86 7.94 -5.94
CA PRO A 122 -10.92 6.93 -5.53
C PRO A 122 -11.55 5.56 -5.27
N GLY A 123 -10.81 4.50 -5.59
CA GLY A 123 -11.22 3.12 -5.37
C GLY A 123 -10.33 2.33 -4.39
N THR A 124 -9.12 2.82 -4.06
CA THR A 124 -8.14 2.04 -3.27
C THR A 124 -8.72 1.51 -1.95
N VAL A 125 -9.32 2.37 -1.13
CA VAL A 125 -9.83 1.97 0.19
C VAL A 125 -10.95 0.94 0.06
N GLU A 126 -11.88 1.17 -0.88
CA GLU A 126 -12.98 0.22 -1.14
C GLU A 126 -12.45 -1.10 -1.67
N GLY A 127 -11.48 -1.08 -2.59
CA GLY A 127 -10.84 -2.30 -3.11
C GLY A 127 -10.19 -3.13 -2.02
N MET A 128 -9.40 -2.49 -1.15
CA MET A 128 -8.79 -3.16 0.01
C MET A 128 -9.83 -3.70 0.97
N TRP A 129 -10.91 -2.96 1.20
CA TRP A 129 -12.02 -3.41 2.04
C TRP A 129 -12.76 -4.62 1.45
N GLN A 130 -13.02 -4.63 0.14
CA GLN A 130 -13.65 -5.78 -0.54
C GLN A 130 -12.73 -7.02 -0.49
N ALA A 131 -11.44 -6.85 -0.76
CA ALA A 131 -10.46 -7.94 -0.62
C ALA A 131 -10.43 -8.49 0.81
N HIS A 132 -10.44 -7.60 1.82
CA HIS A 132 -10.46 -7.98 3.22
C HIS A 132 -11.73 -8.75 3.59
N LYS A 133 -12.91 -8.27 3.20
CA LYS A 133 -14.18 -8.95 3.49
C LYS A 133 -14.24 -10.37 2.91
N LYS A 134 -13.66 -10.56 1.72
CA LYS A 134 -13.73 -11.85 1.03
C LYS A 134 -12.65 -12.83 1.46
N TYR A 135 -11.45 -12.33 1.76
CA TYR A 135 -10.27 -13.16 1.93
C TYR A 135 -9.44 -12.88 3.19
N GLY A 136 -9.67 -11.76 3.87
CA GLY A 136 -8.90 -11.37 5.04
C GLY A 136 -9.07 -12.31 6.22
N THR A 137 -8.01 -12.48 7.00
CA THR A 137 -8.00 -13.29 8.22
C THR A 137 -7.60 -12.48 9.46
N LYS A 138 -6.90 -11.36 9.27
CA LYS A 138 -6.54 -10.42 10.34
C LYS A 138 -7.61 -9.34 10.48
N SER A 139 -7.69 -8.70 11.64
CA SER A 139 -8.59 -7.56 11.79
C SER A 139 -8.15 -6.38 10.92
N TRP A 140 -9.11 -5.61 10.43
CA TRP A 140 -8.84 -4.42 9.62
C TRP A 140 -7.90 -3.44 10.33
N GLN A 141 -8.13 -3.21 11.61
CA GLN A 141 -7.29 -2.35 12.45
C GLN A 141 -5.84 -2.82 12.51
N ALA A 142 -5.61 -4.13 12.63
CA ALA A 142 -4.26 -4.68 12.66
C ALA A 142 -3.52 -4.49 11.32
N LEU A 143 -4.24 -4.50 10.20
CA LEU A 143 -3.67 -4.27 8.87
C LEU A 143 -3.33 -2.79 8.61
N LEU A 144 -4.08 -1.86 9.19
CA LEU A 144 -3.83 -0.43 9.06
C LEU A 144 -2.77 0.10 10.04
N ALA A 145 -2.62 -0.55 11.18
CA ALA A 145 -1.75 -0.07 12.26
C ALA A 145 -0.31 0.26 11.82
N PRO A 146 0.37 -0.53 10.97
CA PRO A 146 1.72 -0.18 10.52
C PRO A 146 1.79 1.13 9.73
N ALA A 147 0.79 1.39 8.89
CA ALA A 147 0.71 2.63 8.12
C ALA A 147 0.44 3.85 9.02
N ILE A 148 -0.46 3.69 10.00
CA ILE A 148 -0.76 4.73 10.99
C ILE A 148 0.49 5.09 11.79
N MET A 149 1.24 4.10 12.28
CA MET A 149 2.49 4.33 13.02
C MET A 149 3.51 5.11 12.16
N LEU A 150 3.70 4.72 10.90
CA LEU A 150 4.61 5.43 10.00
C LEU A 150 4.15 6.86 9.71
N ALA A 151 2.85 7.12 9.67
CA ALA A 151 2.29 8.45 9.47
C ALA A 151 2.41 9.33 10.72
N GLU A 152 2.30 8.76 11.92
CA GLU A 152 2.38 9.47 13.20
C GLU A 152 3.83 9.68 13.64
N ASP A 153 4.66 8.64 13.57
CA ASP A 153 6.05 8.67 14.05
C ASP A 153 7.03 9.20 13.01
N GLY A 154 6.60 9.25 11.73
CA GLY A 154 7.46 9.57 10.60
C GLY A 154 8.30 8.36 10.13
N PHE A 155 8.95 8.54 8.99
CA PHE A 155 9.83 7.53 8.39
C PHE A 155 11.01 8.19 7.67
N ILE A 156 12.09 7.43 7.44
CA ILE A 156 13.24 7.92 6.69
C ILE A 156 12.89 7.90 5.20
N VAL A 157 12.84 9.10 4.60
CA VAL A 157 12.54 9.25 3.18
C VAL A 157 13.69 8.73 2.33
N HIS A 158 13.43 7.77 1.47
CA HIS A 158 14.42 7.24 0.54
C HIS A 158 14.82 8.28 -0.50
N ARG A 159 16.07 8.16 -1.00
CA ARG A 159 16.60 9.04 -2.04
C ARG A 159 15.66 9.14 -3.26
N THR A 160 15.09 8.04 -3.69
CA THR A 160 14.18 7.99 -4.85
C THR A 160 12.92 8.83 -4.63
N LEU A 161 12.27 8.71 -3.47
CA LEU A 161 11.10 9.52 -3.12
C LEU A 161 11.46 11.00 -3.03
N LYS A 162 12.61 11.33 -2.43
CA LYS A 162 13.09 12.70 -2.39
C LYS A 162 13.29 13.28 -3.80
N GLU A 163 13.97 12.55 -4.66
CA GLU A 163 14.22 12.96 -6.05
C GLU A 163 12.89 13.17 -6.81
N ALA A 164 11.89 12.29 -6.58
CA ALA A 164 10.56 12.44 -7.16
C ALA A 164 9.84 13.69 -6.67
N ILE A 165 9.90 13.98 -5.36
CA ILE A 165 9.33 15.20 -4.76
C ILE A 165 10.00 16.45 -5.35
N ASP A 166 11.33 16.51 -5.35
CA ASP A 166 12.10 17.64 -5.88
C ASP A 166 11.79 17.87 -7.36
N TRP A 167 11.76 16.80 -8.15
CA TRP A 167 11.42 16.87 -9.56
C TRP A 167 10.01 17.44 -9.75
N ARG A 168 9.03 16.99 -8.98
CA ARG A 168 7.65 17.45 -9.08
C ARG A 168 7.52 18.93 -8.69
N ILE A 169 8.16 19.36 -7.62
CA ILE A 169 8.18 20.77 -7.19
C ILE A 169 8.79 21.67 -8.28
N ASN A 170 9.90 21.23 -8.87
CA ASN A 170 10.57 21.98 -9.93
C ASN A 170 9.75 22.01 -11.23
N SER A 171 9.06 20.90 -11.57
CA SER A 171 8.15 20.85 -12.72
C SER A 171 7.01 21.86 -12.56
N PHE A 172 6.34 21.89 -11.42
CA PHE A 172 5.26 22.86 -11.15
C PHE A 172 5.72 24.31 -11.24
N LYS A 173 6.91 24.62 -10.71
CA LYS A 173 7.50 25.97 -10.84
C LYS A 173 7.78 26.34 -12.29
N LYS A 174 8.34 25.39 -13.08
CA LYS A 174 8.68 25.63 -14.48
C LYS A 174 7.43 25.84 -15.36
N GLU A 175 6.35 25.14 -15.05
CA GLU A 175 5.10 25.16 -15.79
C GLU A 175 4.10 26.20 -15.27
N ASP A 176 4.52 27.01 -14.26
CA ASP A 176 3.67 28.00 -13.56
C ASP A 176 2.37 27.40 -13.00
N ILE A 177 2.46 26.19 -12.45
CA ILE A 177 1.33 25.46 -11.90
C ILE A 177 1.23 25.74 -10.39
N HIS A 178 0.13 26.41 -10.00
CA HIS A 178 -0.14 26.77 -8.61
C HIS A 178 -0.97 25.70 -7.90
N VAL A 179 -0.28 24.83 -7.16
CA VAL A 179 -0.87 23.77 -6.32
C VAL A 179 -0.22 23.75 -4.94
N ASN A 180 -0.93 23.23 -3.96
CA ASN A 180 -0.45 23.17 -2.57
C ASN A 180 0.62 22.07 -2.33
N PHE A 181 1.07 21.39 -3.37
CA PHE A 181 2.00 20.26 -3.26
C PHE A 181 3.26 20.61 -2.46
N ALA A 182 3.90 21.73 -2.81
CA ALA A 182 5.12 22.17 -2.12
C ALA A 182 4.90 22.49 -0.64
N GLN A 183 3.70 22.92 -0.26
CA GLN A 183 3.35 23.20 1.14
C GLN A 183 3.39 21.93 2.00
N TYR A 184 2.98 20.79 1.43
CA TYR A 184 2.95 19.50 2.14
C TYR A 184 4.27 18.74 2.06
N PHE A 185 5.02 18.87 0.96
CA PHE A 185 6.20 18.06 0.68
C PHE A 185 7.52 18.82 0.68
N SER A 186 7.54 20.11 0.97
CA SER A 186 8.76 20.92 1.06
C SER A 186 8.84 21.71 2.36
N SER A 187 8.70 21.07 3.52
CA SER A 187 8.93 21.78 4.78
C SER A 187 10.38 22.26 4.86
N ALA A 188 10.62 23.43 5.47
CA ALA A 188 11.95 23.98 5.68
C ALA A 188 12.84 23.04 6.52
N GLU A 189 12.24 22.15 7.30
CA GLU A 189 12.93 21.11 8.07
C GLU A 189 13.38 19.95 7.20
N MET A 190 12.63 19.56 6.16
CA MET A 190 13.11 18.61 5.15
C MET A 190 14.40 19.10 4.47
N GLY A 191 14.56 20.40 4.27
CA GLY A 191 15.77 20.99 3.66
C GLY A 191 17.01 20.98 4.55
N LYS A 192 16.87 21.03 5.86
CA LYS A 192 18.01 21.10 6.79
C LYS A 192 18.72 19.78 7.04
N ASN A 193 18.05 18.66 6.86
CA ASN A 193 18.62 17.33 7.10
C ASN A 193 19.16 16.64 5.85
N LEU A 194 19.16 17.30 4.71
CA LEU A 194 19.67 16.77 3.43
C LEU A 194 21.15 16.41 3.46
N SER A 195 21.96 17.11 4.31
CA SER A 195 23.38 16.83 4.45
C SER A 195 23.68 15.48 5.11
N ASN A 196 22.73 14.91 5.84
CA ASN A 196 22.91 13.69 6.63
C ASN A 196 22.13 12.46 6.11
N GLN A 197 21.60 12.49 4.88
CA GLN A 197 20.92 11.37 4.23
C GLN A 197 19.67 10.83 4.95
N SER A 198 19.16 11.48 5.97
CA SER A 198 17.94 11.06 6.68
C SER A 198 16.86 12.14 6.57
N TRP A 199 15.68 11.72 6.14
CA TRP A 199 14.48 12.53 6.07
C TRP A 199 13.45 11.91 6.96
N LEU A 200 12.83 12.70 7.84
CA LEU A 200 11.64 12.30 8.57
C LEU A 200 10.46 13.07 7.95
N GLN A 201 9.44 12.33 7.51
CA GLN A 201 8.15 12.86 7.15
C GLN A 201 7.18 12.54 8.29
N HIS A 202 6.60 13.58 8.88
CA HIS A 202 5.56 13.46 9.91
C HIS A 202 4.20 13.69 9.32
#